data_9d96c051246739d5dbf5160f92cb3be9
#
_entry.id   9d96c051246739d5dbf5160f92cb3be9
#
_cell.length_a   1.000
_cell.length_b   1.000
_cell.length_c   1.000
_cell.angle_alpha   90.00
_cell.angle_beta   90.00
_cell.angle_gamma   90.00
#
_symmetry.space_group_name_H-M   'P 1'
#
loop_
_entity.id
_entity.type
_entity.pdbx_description
1 polymer ?
#
loop_
_entity_poly.entity_id
_entity_poly.type
_entity_poly.pdbx_seq_one_letter_code
_entity_poly.pdbx_strand_id
1 'polypeptide(L)'
;MRSVIQSAATSILAVSALIGCAASSSTAAKDVTITACAASPSGGHPTASGQILNHSSKASAYTIHVKFKDSAGNGVGDGLAGVAKVGAGSTASWHAEGTLSAKGPLTCSLSSVTRNISP
;
A
#
# COMPACT_ATOMS: atom_id res chain seq x y z
N MET A 1 42.83 6.98 -10.05
CA MET A 1 42.35 6.78 -9.95
C MET A 1 41.39 6.56 -10.09
N ARG A 2 41.27 6.52 -10.24
CA ARG A 2 40.35 6.19 -10.36
C ARG A 2 39.52 5.55 -10.33
N SER A 3 39.59 5.16 -10.28
CA SER A 3 38.73 4.43 -10.12
C SER A 3 37.78 4.30 -9.77
N VAL A 4 37.93 4.45 -9.63
CA VAL A 4 37.05 4.18 -9.13
C VAL A 4 35.99 4.14 -9.30
N ILE A 5 36.08 4.35 -9.54
CA ILE A 5 35.10 4.14 -9.50
C ILE A 5 34.29 3.63 -9.76
N GLN A 6 34.37 3.29 -9.86
CA GLN A 6 33.58 2.63 -9.88
C GLN A 6 32.86 2.29 -9.46
N SER A 7 33.07 2.16 -9.18
CA SER A 7 32.30 1.65 -8.56
C SER A 7 31.33 1.89 -8.35
N ALA A 8 31.41 2.19 -8.43
CA ALA A 8 30.43 2.36 -8.09
C ALA A 8 29.52 2.06 -8.59
N ALA A 9 29.65 2.03 -9.22
CA ALA A 9 28.74 1.79 -9.68
C ALA A 9 28.20 0.85 -9.60
N THR A 10 28.59 0.50 -9.55
CA THR A 10 28.10 -0.38 -9.44
C THR A 10 27.25 -0.62 -8.84
N SER A 11 27.40 -0.53 -8.47
CA SER A 11 26.68 -0.94 -7.76
C SER A 11 25.55 -0.75 -7.93
N ILE A 12 25.44 -0.45 -8.24
CA ILE A 12 24.42 -0.23 -8.28
C ILE A 12 23.65 -0.93 -8.90
N LEU A 13 23.96 -1.40 -9.44
CA LEU A 13 23.32 -2.10 -10.04
C LEU A 13 22.83 -3.15 -9.48
N ALA A 14 23.45 -3.52 -8.97
CA ALA A 14 23.05 -4.57 -8.45
C ALA A 14 21.89 -4.62 -7.85
N VAL A 15 21.88 -3.98 -7.45
CA VAL A 15 20.86 -3.71 -6.95
C VAL A 15 19.74 -4.03 -7.66
N SER A 16 19.74 -3.99 -8.81
CA SER A 16 18.61 -4.15 -9.53
C SER A 16 18.11 -5.49 -9.55
N ALA A 17 18.87 -6.40 -9.64
CA ALA A 17 18.41 -7.71 -9.78
C ALA A 17 17.68 -8.21 -8.62
N LEU A 18 18.05 -7.78 -7.52
CA LEU A 18 17.41 -8.23 -6.38
C LEU A 18 16.08 -7.73 -6.20
N ILE A 19 15.82 -6.77 -6.95
CA ILE A 19 14.66 -6.13 -6.83
C ILE A 19 13.51 -6.83 -7.34
N GLY A 20 13.67 -7.85 -8.07
CA GLY A 20 12.58 -8.53 -8.69
C GLY A 20 11.43 -8.85 -7.77
N CYS A 21 11.68 -9.47 -6.68
CA CYS A 21 10.61 -9.84 -5.78
C CYS A 21 10.03 -8.67 -5.04
N ALA A 22 10.87 -7.78 -4.64
CA ALA A 22 10.40 -6.62 -3.95
C ALA A 22 9.64 -5.72 -4.90
N ALA A 23 9.97 -5.75 -6.13
CA ALA A 23 9.35 -4.93 -7.12
C ALA A 23 7.88 -5.25 -7.33
N SER A 24 7.48 -6.50 -7.19
CA SER A 24 6.10 -6.88 -7.32
C SER A 24 5.23 -6.16 -6.34
N SER A 25 5.63 -6.15 -5.10
CA SER A 25 4.88 -5.49 -4.07
C SER A 25 4.88 -3.98 -4.24
N SER A 26 6.02 -3.40 -4.61
CA SER A 26 6.09 -1.98 -4.86
C SER A 26 5.22 -1.55 -6.03
N THR A 27 5.18 -2.36 -7.05
CA THR A 27 4.35 -2.07 -8.22
C THR A 27 2.88 -2.12 -7.85
N ALA A 28 2.47 -3.08 -7.05
CA ALA A 28 1.10 -3.16 -6.61
C ALA A 28 0.72 -1.96 -5.76
N ALA A 29 1.62 -1.49 -4.92
CA ALA A 29 1.36 -0.33 -4.08
C ALA A 29 1.11 0.94 -4.90
N LYS A 30 1.70 1.05 -6.06
CA LYS A 30 1.49 2.21 -6.93
C LYS A 30 0.09 2.27 -7.49
N ASP A 31 -0.61 1.15 -7.51
CA ASP A 31 -1.97 1.09 -8.01
C ASP A 31 -2.98 1.63 -6.98
N VAL A 32 -2.58 1.80 -5.73
CA VAL A 32 -3.50 2.09 -4.63
C VAL A 32 -3.25 3.47 -4.05
N THR A 33 -4.32 4.23 -3.87
CA THR A 33 -4.24 5.54 -3.21
C THR A 33 -5.21 5.58 -2.05
N ILE A 34 -4.86 6.33 -1.02
CA ILE A 34 -5.74 6.58 0.11
C ILE A 34 -6.36 7.96 -0.11
N THR A 35 -7.68 8.03 -0.13
CA THR A 35 -8.38 9.31 -0.32
C THR A 35 -9.06 9.79 0.94
N ALA A 36 -9.29 8.93 1.89
CA ALA A 36 -9.91 9.32 3.16
C ALA A 36 -9.35 8.50 4.30
N CYS A 37 -9.18 9.15 5.43
CA CYS A 37 -8.64 8.55 6.63
C CYS A 37 -9.32 9.23 7.80
N ALA A 38 -10.05 8.50 8.62
CA ALA A 38 -10.83 9.09 9.68
C ALA A 38 -10.95 8.20 10.91
N ALA A 39 -10.91 8.85 12.06
CA ALA A 39 -11.27 8.20 13.29
C ALA A 39 -12.79 8.21 13.40
N SER A 40 -13.34 7.24 14.10
CA SER A 40 -14.76 7.23 14.35
C SER A 40 -15.11 8.34 15.34
N PRO A 41 -16.10 9.18 15.03
CA PRO A 41 -16.52 10.24 15.97
C PRO A 41 -16.99 9.71 17.31
N SER A 42 -17.49 8.49 17.34
CA SER A 42 -17.98 7.89 18.58
C SER A 42 -16.89 7.09 19.31
N GLY A 43 -15.65 7.12 18.82
CA GLY A 43 -14.59 6.36 19.44
C GLY A 43 -14.56 4.91 19.02
N GLY A 44 -15.20 4.59 17.90
CA GLY A 44 -15.18 3.24 17.34
C GLY A 44 -13.95 3.03 16.48
N HIS A 45 -14.06 2.12 15.52
CA HIS A 45 -12.94 1.76 14.68
C HIS A 45 -12.66 2.83 13.64
N PRO A 46 -11.39 3.15 13.40
CA PRO A 46 -11.06 4.10 12.33
C PRO A 46 -11.26 3.47 10.96
N THR A 47 -11.38 4.31 9.96
CA THR A 47 -11.58 3.84 8.60
C THR A 47 -10.61 4.52 7.64
N ALA A 48 -10.26 3.80 6.58
CA ALA A 48 -9.51 4.34 5.47
C ALA A 48 -10.18 3.87 4.20
N SER A 49 -10.16 4.70 3.19
CA SER A 49 -10.72 4.32 1.90
C SER A 49 -9.93 4.98 0.79
N GLY A 50 -10.13 4.50 -0.40
CA GLY A 50 -9.43 5.05 -1.54
C GLY A 50 -9.78 4.34 -2.82
N GLN A 51 -8.87 4.42 -3.76
CA GLN A 51 -9.07 3.90 -5.11
C GLN A 51 -7.93 2.97 -5.49
N ILE A 52 -8.23 2.05 -6.38
CA ILE A 52 -7.26 1.20 -7.03
C ILE A 52 -7.35 1.49 -8.52
N LEU A 53 -6.21 1.71 -9.16
CA LEU A 53 -6.15 1.73 -10.61
C LEU A 53 -5.21 0.60 -11.02
N ASN A 54 -5.74 -0.42 -11.64
CA ASN A 54 -4.95 -1.57 -12.02
C ASN A 54 -4.13 -1.26 -13.27
N HIS A 55 -2.85 -0.99 -13.09
CA HIS A 55 -1.95 -0.68 -14.20
C HIS A 55 -1.45 -1.93 -14.93
N SER A 56 -1.79 -3.11 -14.44
CA SER A 56 -1.32 -4.33 -15.09
C SER A 56 -2.21 -4.68 -16.27
N SER A 57 -1.76 -5.61 -17.07
CA SER A 57 -2.49 -6.05 -18.25
C SER A 57 -3.50 -7.14 -17.95
N LYS A 58 -3.65 -7.53 -16.71
CA LYS A 58 -4.56 -8.62 -16.33
C LYS A 58 -5.45 -8.21 -15.16
N ALA A 59 -6.67 -8.72 -15.17
CA ALA A 59 -7.57 -8.53 -14.05
C ALA A 59 -6.89 -9.12 -12.81
N SER A 60 -6.98 -8.44 -11.69
CA SER A 60 -6.24 -8.81 -10.49
C SER A 60 -7.06 -8.61 -9.23
N ALA A 61 -6.74 -9.41 -8.22
CA ALA A 61 -7.27 -9.25 -6.89
C ALA A 61 -6.27 -8.47 -6.06
N TYR A 62 -6.75 -7.60 -5.21
CA TYR A 62 -5.87 -6.79 -4.36
C TYR A 62 -6.17 -7.05 -2.90
N THR A 63 -5.11 -7.13 -2.10
CA THR A 63 -5.20 -7.14 -0.64
C THR A 63 -4.41 -5.95 -0.14
N ILE A 64 -5.05 -5.10 0.63
CA ILE A 64 -4.48 -3.83 1.06
C ILE A 64 -4.41 -3.81 2.58
N HIS A 65 -3.22 -3.61 3.11
CA HIS A 65 -3.02 -3.44 4.54
C HIS A 65 -2.74 -1.97 4.82
N VAL A 66 -3.48 -1.41 5.75
CA VAL A 66 -3.36 0.00 6.13
C VAL A 66 -2.92 0.07 7.58
N LYS A 67 -2.01 0.97 7.86
CA LYS A 67 -1.60 1.25 9.22
C LYS A 67 -2.18 2.59 9.65
N PHE A 68 -2.80 2.62 10.83
CA PHE A 68 -3.32 3.84 11.42
C PHE A 68 -2.37 4.33 12.50
N LYS A 69 -2.09 5.62 12.48
CA LYS A 69 -1.23 6.24 13.50
C LYS A 69 -1.92 7.46 14.07
N ASP A 70 -1.66 7.73 15.36
CA ASP A 70 -2.20 8.92 15.99
C ASP A 70 -1.31 10.13 15.69
N SER A 71 -1.65 11.28 16.25
CA SER A 71 -0.91 12.51 16.00
C SER A 71 0.50 12.50 16.57
N ALA A 72 0.78 11.61 17.50
CA ALA A 72 2.13 11.44 18.04
C ALA A 72 2.97 10.45 17.25
N GLY A 73 2.40 9.85 16.22
CA GLY A 73 3.12 8.87 15.40
C GLY A 73 3.05 7.45 15.91
N ASN A 74 2.24 7.19 16.94
CA ASN A 74 2.10 5.84 17.48
C ASN A 74 1.10 5.04 16.66
N GLY A 75 1.41 3.78 16.42
CA GLY A 75 0.49 2.89 15.73
C GLY A 75 -0.72 2.60 16.62
N VAL A 76 -1.90 2.80 16.07
CA VAL A 76 -3.14 2.57 16.80
C VAL A 76 -4.01 1.52 16.12
N GLY A 77 -3.43 0.74 15.27
CA GLY A 77 -4.13 -0.38 14.66
C GLY A 77 -3.85 -0.52 13.18
N ASP A 78 -4.33 -1.60 12.64
CA ASP A 78 -4.18 -1.94 11.23
C ASP A 78 -5.54 -2.24 10.65
N GLY A 79 -5.70 -1.98 9.38
CA GLY A 79 -6.91 -2.32 8.65
C GLY A 79 -6.56 -3.19 7.46
N LEU A 80 -7.54 -3.93 6.99
CA LEU A 80 -7.39 -4.83 5.86
C LEU A 80 -8.55 -4.62 4.89
N ALA A 81 -8.22 -4.51 3.62
CA ALA A 81 -9.23 -4.45 2.57
C ALA A 81 -8.91 -5.47 1.50
N GLY A 82 -9.93 -6.06 0.92
CA GLY A 82 -9.77 -6.98 -0.19
C GLY A 82 -10.70 -6.60 -1.31
N VAL A 83 -10.19 -6.62 -2.54
CA VAL A 83 -11.01 -6.40 -3.72
C VAL A 83 -10.75 -7.58 -4.65
N ALA A 84 -11.79 -8.36 -4.91
CA ALA A 84 -11.62 -9.64 -5.57
C ALA A 84 -11.22 -9.55 -7.03
N LYS A 85 -11.60 -8.50 -7.71
CA LYS A 85 -11.28 -8.40 -9.13
C LYS A 85 -11.34 -6.95 -9.60
N VAL A 86 -10.22 -6.49 -10.12
CA VAL A 86 -10.15 -5.18 -10.77
C VAL A 86 -9.64 -5.44 -12.17
N GLY A 87 -10.44 -5.11 -13.17
CA GLY A 87 -10.04 -5.34 -14.56
C GLY A 87 -8.79 -4.57 -14.93
N ALA A 88 -8.08 -5.05 -15.94
CA ALA A 88 -6.89 -4.38 -16.43
C ALA A 88 -7.24 -2.95 -16.84
N GLY A 89 -6.49 -1.98 -16.36
CA GLY A 89 -6.73 -0.58 -16.67
C GLY A 89 -7.96 0.02 -16.01
N SER A 90 -8.66 -0.74 -15.18
CA SER A 90 -9.87 -0.28 -14.52
C SER A 90 -9.61 0.26 -13.13
N THR A 91 -10.57 1.00 -12.60
CA THR A 91 -10.49 1.51 -11.24
C THR A 91 -11.54 0.83 -10.37
N ALA A 92 -11.27 0.79 -9.07
CA ALA A 92 -12.21 0.28 -8.09
C ALA A 92 -12.00 1.02 -6.79
N SER A 93 -13.05 1.09 -5.97
CA SER A 93 -12.94 1.70 -4.64
C SER A 93 -12.62 0.62 -3.64
N TRP A 94 -11.92 0.99 -2.57
CA TRP A 94 -11.66 0.07 -1.47
C TRP A 94 -11.91 0.78 -0.14
N HIS A 95 -12.13 -0.03 0.88
CA HIS A 95 -12.44 0.45 2.20
C HIS A 95 -11.84 -0.51 3.23
N ALA A 96 -11.19 0.04 4.24
CA ALA A 96 -10.60 -0.74 5.32
C ALA A 96 -11.02 -0.16 6.65
N GLU A 97 -11.23 -1.04 7.63
CA GLU A 97 -11.59 -0.63 8.97
C GLU A 97 -10.52 -1.13 9.92
N GLY A 98 -10.12 -0.28 10.86
CA GLY A 98 -9.11 -0.67 11.81
C GLY A 98 -9.63 -1.68 12.81
N THR A 99 -8.71 -2.45 13.38
CA THR A 99 -9.08 -3.51 14.32
C THR A 99 -9.19 -3.01 15.76
N LEU A 100 -8.69 -1.80 16.04
CA LEU A 100 -8.75 -1.23 17.37
C LEU A 100 -9.51 0.10 17.33
N SER A 101 -10.17 0.43 18.42
CA SER A 101 -10.81 1.73 18.52
C SER A 101 -9.76 2.82 18.67
N ALA A 102 -9.98 3.95 18.04
CA ALA A 102 -9.07 5.07 18.11
C ALA A 102 -9.82 6.37 18.00
N LYS A 103 -9.33 7.38 18.67
CA LYS A 103 -9.93 8.71 18.66
C LYS A 103 -8.94 9.73 18.16
N GLY A 104 -9.47 10.88 17.79
CA GLY A 104 -8.66 12.04 17.43
C GLY A 104 -8.15 11.95 16.01
N PRO A 105 -7.31 12.89 15.64
CA PRO A 105 -6.78 12.90 14.27
C PRO A 105 -5.89 11.69 14.05
N LEU A 106 -6.06 11.07 12.91
CA LEU A 106 -5.28 9.90 12.54
C LEU A 106 -4.65 10.11 11.19
N THR A 107 -3.53 9.43 10.95
CA THR A 107 -2.95 9.33 9.63
C THR A 107 -3.01 7.89 9.21
N CYS A 108 -3.24 7.66 7.93
CA CYS A 108 -3.27 6.33 7.36
C CYS A 108 -2.14 6.20 6.36
N SER A 109 -1.52 5.04 6.35
CA SER A 109 -0.51 4.74 5.36
C SER A 109 -0.67 3.31 4.91
N LEU A 110 -0.25 3.03 3.68
CA LEU A 110 -0.26 1.67 3.19
C LEU A 110 0.91 0.93 3.83
N SER A 111 0.64 -0.18 4.48
CA SER A 111 1.71 -0.98 5.03
C SER A 111 2.11 -2.06 4.04
N SER A 112 1.18 -2.59 3.28
CA SER A 112 1.51 -3.49 2.18
C SER A 112 0.34 -3.58 1.21
N VAL A 113 0.63 -3.88 -0.04
CA VAL A 113 -0.36 -4.13 -1.06
C VAL A 113 0.09 -5.36 -1.83
N THR A 114 -0.79 -6.34 -1.95
CA THR A 114 -0.52 -7.54 -2.71
C THR A 114 -1.49 -7.60 -3.88
N ARG A 115 -0.98 -7.96 -5.03
CA ARG A 115 -1.80 -8.11 -6.23
C ARG A 115 -1.58 -9.49 -6.80
N ASN A 116 -2.68 -10.20 -7.03
CA ASN A 116 -2.63 -11.53 -7.65
C ASN A 116 -3.56 -11.54 -8.86
N ILE A 117 -3.16 -12.25 -9.89
CA ILE A 117 -3.99 -12.36 -11.08
C ILE A 117 -5.28 -13.04 -10.67
N SER A 118 -6.39 -12.44 -11.07
CA SER A 118 -7.71 -12.97 -10.77
C SER A 118 -8.10 -13.97 -11.84
N PRO A 119 -8.64 -15.11 -11.49
CA PRO A 119 -9.05 -16.11 -12.49
C PRO A 119 -10.23 -15.63 -13.33
#